data_dee10038455772d73773120d435af09c
#
_entry.id   dee10038455772d73773120d435af09c
#
_cell.length_a   1.000
_cell.length_b   1.000
_cell.length_c   1.000
_cell.angle_alpha   90.00
_cell.angle_beta   90.00
_cell.angle_gamma   90.00
#
_symmetry.space_group_name_H-M   'P 1'
#
loop_
_entity.id
_entity.type
_entity.pdbx_description
1 polymer ?
#
loop_
_entity_poly.entity_id
_entity_poly.type
_entity_poly.pdbx_seq_one_letter_code
_entity_poly.pdbx_strand_id
1 'polypeptide(L)'
;LTPEERQRGERFGALLRQARGERSMVDVAAAAGLSAETLRKIETGRAPTPAFFTIAALAWALNVSLDELAAACAADADGEGAALSA
;
A
#
# COMPACT_ATOMS: atom_id res chain seq x y z
N LEU A 1 6.42 -8.40 -14.23
CA LEU A 1 6.17 -8.53 -12.79
C LEU A 1 6.28 -9.96 -12.34
N THR A 2 7.03 -10.19 -11.29
CA THR A 2 7.14 -11.53 -10.75
C THR A 2 5.92 -11.84 -9.87
N PRO A 3 5.64 -13.13 -9.63
CA PRO A 3 4.56 -13.46 -8.69
C PRO A 3 4.77 -12.85 -7.31
N GLU A 4 6.02 -12.77 -6.86
CA GLU A 4 6.32 -12.17 -5.56
C GLU A 4 5.99 -10.70 -5.54
N GLU A 5 6.30 -9.99 -6.62
CA GLU A 5 5.97 -8.57 -6.69
C GLU A 5 4.48 -8.35 -6.71
N ARG A 6 3.76 -9.22 -7.42
CA ARG A 6 2.32 -9.12 -7.47
C ARG A 6 1.71 -9.37 -6.10
N GLN A 7 2.18 -10.39 -5.41
CA GLN A 7 1.69 -10.69 -4.08
C GLN A 7 1.99 -9.57 -3.09
N ARG A 8 3.17 -8.97 -3.22
CA ARG A 8 3.52 -7.83 -2.36
C ARG A 8 2.55 -6.68 -2.60
N GLY A 9 2.20 -6.43 -3.87
CA GLY A 9 1.24 -5.39 -4.18
C GLY A 9 -0.13 -5.67 -3.60
N GLU A 10 -0.55 -6.93 -3.61
CA GLU A 10 -1.82 -7.31 -3.02
C GLU A 10 -1.82 -7.09 -1.51
N ARG A 11 -0.73 -7.44 -0.85
CA ARG A 11 -0.62 -7.20 0.58
C ARG A 11 -0.64 -5.72 0.89
N PHE A 12 0.07 -4.93 0.07
CA PHE A 12 0.09 -3.49 0.26
C PHE A 12 -1.32 -2.92 0.11
N GLY A 13 -2.05 -3.36 -0.90
CA GLY A 13 -3.42 -2.91 -1.10
C GLY A 13 -4.31 -3.25 0.07
N ALA A 14 -4.16 -4.45 0.61
CA ALA A 14 -4.94 -4.88 1.76
C ALA A 14 -4.62 -4.03 3.00
N LEU A 15 -3.34 -3.69 3.18
CA LEU A 15 -2.95 -2.85 4.28
C LEU A 15 -3.55 -1.45 4.17
N LEU A 16 -3.57 -0.91 2.97
CA LEU A 16 -4.16 0.40 2.76
C LEU A 16 -5.65 0.38 3.04
N ARG A 17 -6.32 -0.68 2.59
CA ARG A 17 -7.75 -0.79 2.85
C ARG A 17 -8.02 -0.86 4.33
N GLN A 18 -7.22 -1.61 5.07
CA GLN A 18 -7.37 -1.72 6.49
C GLN A 18 -7.12 -0.38 7.17
N ALA A 19 -6.09 0.34 6.74
CA ALA A 19 -5.77 1.65 7.31
C ALA A 19 -6.87 2.67 7.00
N ARG A 20 -7.51 2.54 5.84
CA ARG A 20 -8.60 3.44 5.49
C ARG A 20 -9.79 3.26 6.43
N GLY A 21 -10.01 2.03 6.85
CA GLY A 21 -11.09 1.74 7.79
C GLY A 21 -12.43 2.13 7.23
N GLU A 22 -13.18 2.92 7.98
CA GLU A 22 -14.54 3.30 7.57
C GLU A 22 -14.59 4.57 6.76
N ARG A 23 -13.46 5.22 6.52
CA ARG A 23 -13.46 6.41 5.70
C ARG A 23 -13.75 6.03 4.25
N SER A 24 -14.42 6.91 3.53
CA SER A 24 -14.79 6.59 2.16
C SER A 24 -13.56 6.62 1.25
N MET A 25 -13.63 5.82 0.20
CA MET A 25 -12.55 5.79 -0.78
C MET A 25 -12.40 7.16 -1.45
N VAL A 26 -13.51 7.84 -1.71
CA VAL A 26 -13.47 9.15 -2.33
C VAL A 26 -12.75 10.15 -1.43
N ASP A 27 -13.05 10.13 -0.13
CA ASP A 27 -12.44 11.08 0.79
C ASP A 27 -10.94 10.85 0.93
N VAL A 28 -10.53 9.61 1.06
CA VAL A 28 -9.11 9.29 1.21
C VAL A 28 -8.36 9.61 -0.08
N ALA A 29 -8.94 9.27 -1.23
CA ALA A 29 -8.29 9.57 -2.50
C ALA A 29 -8.13 11.08 -2.66
N ALA A 30 -9.16 11.85 -2.32
CA ALA A 30 -9.07 13.30 -2.42
C ALA A 30 -7.96 13.84 -1.52
N ALA A 31 -7.86 13.32 -0.30
CA ALA A 31 -6.82 13.77 0.63
C ALA A 31 -5.43 13.47 0.10
N ALA A 32 -5.28 12.40 -0.67
CA ALA A 32 -4.00 12.02 -1.23
C ALA A 32 -3.76 12.61 -2.63
N GLY A 33 -4.72 13.33 -3.17
CA GLY A 33 -4.58 13.90 -4.50
C GLY A 33 -4.75 12.89 -5.62
N LEU A 34 -5.51 11.83 -5.37
CA LEU A 34 -5.73 10.77 -6.34
C LEU A 34 -7.20 10.68 -6.71
N SER A 35 -7.48 9.99 -7.81
CA SER A 35 -8.86 9.64 -8.11
C SER A 35 -9.24 8.40 -7.29
N ALA A 36 -10.53 8.25 -7.03
CA ALA A 36 -11.03 7.06 -6.34
C ALA A 36 -10.72 5.80 -7.13
N GLU A 37 -10.73 5.91 -8.45
CA GLU A 37 -10.40 4.78 -9.30
C GLU A 37 -8.96 4.33 -9.09
N THR A 38 -8.03 5.26 -9.01
CA THR A 38 -6.64 4.93 -8.77
C THR A 38 -6.48 4.24 -7.41
N LEU A 39 -7.14 4.78 -6.39
CA LEU A 39 -7.05 4.17 -5.07
C LEU A 39 -7.65 2.76 -5.08
N ARG A 40 -8.76 2.57 -5.78
CA ARG A 40 -9.36 1.24 -5.87
C ARG A 40 -8.41 0.24 -6.52
N LYS A 41 -7.71 0.65 -7.56
CA LYS A 41 -6.78 -0.25 -8.23
C LYS A 41 -5.64 -0.64 -7.30
N ILE A 42 -5.19 0.29 -6.46
CA ILE A 42 -4.13 -0.02 -5.52
C ILE A 42 -4.65 -0.98 -4.44
N GLU A 43 -5.82 -0.70 -3.89
CA GLU A 43 -6.37 -1.52 -2.79
C GLU A 43 -6.69 -2.94 -3.24
N THR A 44 -7.04 -3.12 -4.50
CA THR A 44 -7.39 -4.45 -4.98
C THR A 44 -6.20 -5.19 -5.58
N GLY A 45 -5.02 -4.59 -5.54
CA GLY A 45 -3.83 -5.24 -6.06
C GLY A 45 -3.67 -5.15 -7.57
N ARG A 46 -4.58 -4.45 -8.26
CA ARG A 46 -4.50 -4.32 -9.70
C ARG A 46 -3.40 -3.37 -10.14
N ALA A 47 -2.96 -2.49 -9.24
CA ALA A 47 -1.81 -1.65 -9.48
C ALA A 47 -0.77 -2.01 -8.42
N PRO A 48 -0.02 -3.09 -8.63
CA PRO A 48 0.80 -3.66 -7.55
C PRO A 48 2.08 -2.87 -7.23
N THR A 49 2.49 -1.98 -8.11
CA THR A 49 3.69 -1.20 -7.86
C THR A 49 3.41 0.28 -8.08
N PRO A 50 2.63 0.91 -7.19
CA PRO A 50 2.33 2.34 -7.34
C PRO A 50 3.61 3.16 -7.24
N ALA A 51 3.57 4.34 -7.84
CA ALA A 51 4.72 5.23 -7.78
C ALA A 51 4.98 5.67 -6.34
N PHE A 52 6.24 5.94 -6.05
CA PHE A 52 6.64 6.29 -4.69
C PHE A 52 5.85 7.48 -4.13
N PHE A 53 5.70 8.54 -4.90
CA PHE A 53 5.02 9.72 -4.37
C PHE A 53 3.54 9.49 -4.17
N THR A 54 2.94 8.57 -4.94
CA THR A 54 1.57 8.15 -4.68
C THR A 54 1.48 7.46 -3.32
N ILE A 55 2.43 6.58 -3.04
CA ILE A 55 2.46 5.88 -1.76
C ILE A 55 2.69 6.86 -0.63
N ALA A 56 3.59 7.82 -0.80
CA ALA A 56 3.87 8.80 0.23
C ALA A 56 2.63 9.64 0.53
N ALA A 57 1.89 10.03 -0.50
CA ALA A 57 0.67 10.80 -0.31
C ALA A 57 -0.39 10.01 0.43
N LEU A 58 -0.51 8.72 0.11
CA LEU A 58 -1.46 7.86 0.81
C LEU A 58 -1.08 7.67 2.27
N ALA A 59 0.20 7.47 2.53
CA ALA A 59 0.66 7.31 3.91
C ALA A 59 0.33 8.55 4.73
N TRP A 60 0.53 9.72 4.14
CA TRP A 60 0.21 10.97 4.82
C TRP A 60 -1.30 11.07 5.05
N ALA A 61 -2.10 10.78 4.02
CA ALA A 61 -3.54 10.90 4.13
C ALA A 61 -4.13 9.93 5.15
N LEU A 62 -3.52 8.76 5.29
CA LEU A 62 -3.99 7.73 6.20
C LEU A 62 -3.31 7.81 7.57
N ASN A 63 -2.35 8.72 7.70
CA ASN A 63 -1.61 8.90 8.94
C ASN A 63 -0.88 7.64 9.38
N VAL A 64 -0.23 6.98 8.44
CA VAL A 64 0.62 5.82 8.72
C VAL A 64 2.01 6.14 8.20
N SER A 65 3.04 5.54 8.78
CA SER A 65 4.39 5.83 8.35
C SER A 65 4.77 4.96 7.17
N LEU A 66 5.64 5.49 6.32
CA LEU A 66 6.16 4.71 5.21
C LEU A 66 6.94 3.51 5.71
N ASP A 67 7.66 3.66 6.81
CA ASP A 67 8.43 2.56 7.37
C ASP A 67 7.51 1.44 7.82
N GLU A 68 6.39 1.77 8.44
CA GLU A 68 5.44 0.76 8.87
C GLU A 68 4.85 0.01 7.68
N LEU A 69 4.53 0.74 6.62
CA LEU A 69 4.00 0.09 5.43
C LEU A 69 5.02 -0.84 4.80
N ALA A 70 6.26 -0.37 4.70
CA ALA A 70 7.30 -1.18 4.09
C ALA A 70 7.58 -2.42 4.93
N ALA A 71 7.63 -2.27 6.24
CA ALA A 71 7.91 -3.40 7.12
C ALA A 71 6.80 -4.44 7.06
N ALA A 72 5.55 -4.00 7.03
CA ALA A 72 4.44 -4.93 6.97
C ALA A 72 4.43 -5.72 5.67
N CYS A 73 4.75 -5.07 4.57
CA CYS A 73 4.81 -5.76 3.29
C CYS A 73 5.96 -6.76 3.25
N ALA A 74 7.09 -6.39 3.82
CA ALA A 74 8.25 -7.27 3.83
C ALA A 74 8.06 -8.44 4.78
N ALA A 75 7.40 -8.19 5.90
CA ALA A 75 7.23 -9.24 6.90
C ALA A 75 6.46 -10.42 6.37
N ASP A 76 5.52 -10.14 5.49
CA ASP A 76 4.73 -11.23 4.94
C ASP A 76 5.52 -12.09 3.98
N ALA A 77 6.63 -11.61 3.52
CA ALA A 77 7.47 -12.43 2.69
C ALA A 77 8.24 -13.37 3.56
N ASP A 78 7.73 -13.64 4.67
CA ASP A 78 8.17 -14.58 5.62
C ASP A 78 9.51 -14.34 6.07
N GLY A 79 9.69 -13.96 6.94
CA GLY A 79 10.76 -13.80 7.73
C GLY A 79 12.14 -13.78 7.16
N GLU A 80 12.36 -14.52 6.17
CA GLU A 80 13.63 -14.52 5.61
C GLU A 80 13.97 -13.28 4.98
N GLY A 81 13.03 -12.67 4.34
CA GLY A 81 13.28 -11.44 3.67
C GLY A 81 13.81 -10.41 4.62
N ALA A 82 13.28 -10.39 5.80
CA ALA A 82 13.71 -9.43 6.78
C ALA A 82 15.15 -9.64 7.15
N ALA A 83 15.55 -10.87 7.26
CA ALA A 83 16.89 -11.15 7.63
C ALA A 83 17.88 -10.67 6.58
N LEU A 84 17.48 -10.73 5.35
CA LEU A 84 18.37 -10.33 4.32
C LEU A 84 18.58 -8.86 4.23
N SER A 85 17.67 -8.12 4.72
CA SER A 85 17.79 -6.70 4.60
C SER A 85 18.91 -6.16 5.44
N ALA A 86 19.54 -6.97 6.14
CA ALA A 86 20.64 -6.51 6.95
C ALA A 86 21.75 -5.91 6.13
#